data_7e13cfcc86276bf004ed603cea915c94
#
_entry.id   7e13cfcc86276bf004ed603cea915c94
#
_cell.length_a   1.000
_cell.length_b   1.000
_cell.length_c   1.000
_cell.angle_alpha   90.00
_cell.angle_beta   90.00
_cell.angle_gamma   90.00
#
_symmetry.space_group_name_H-M   'P 1'
#
loop_
_entity.id
_entity.type
_entity.pdbx_description
1 polymer ?
#
loop_
_entity_poly.entity_id
_entity_poly.type
_entity_poly.pdbx_seq_one_letter_code
_entity_poly.pdbx_strand_id
1 'polypeptide(L)'
;MKIVVITGCLGFIGSQITRDCLKLGYKVCGIDKVTHVSNESVLGDFLSNKNFIFKKIDICDLDHIPDCDFIINTAAETHVGNSIIDSNSFIKSNILGVQNILNLLKDKPSNVAARPR
;
A
#
# COMPACT_ATOMS: atom_id res chain seq x y z
N MET A 1 9.33 -2.22 -18.33
CA MET A 1 8.14 -2.37 -17.48
C MET A 1 8.27 -1.48 -16.25
N LYS A 2 7.25 -0.69 -16.00
CA LYS A 2 7.26 0.16 -14.81
C LYS A 2 6.84 -0.61 -13.57
N ILE A 3 7.43 -0.25 -12.44
CA ILE A 3 7.19 -0.88 -11.15
C ILE A 3 6.48 0.13 -10.25
N VAL A 4 5.34 -0.28 -9.70
CA VAL A 4 4.53 0.54 -8.81
C VAL A 4 4.44 -0.13 -7.45
N VAL A 5 4.72 0.60 -6.39
CA VAL A 5 4.45 0.16 -5.02
C VAL A 5 3.09 0.74 -4.60
N ILE A 6 2.17 -0.11 -4.18
CA ILE A 6 0.85 0.31 -3.74
C ILE A 6 0.65 -0.13 -2.30
N THR A 7 0.59 0.81 -1.38
CA THR A 7 0.26 0.52 0.01
C THR A 7 -1.26 0.53 0.16
N GLY A 8 -1.79 -0.36 1.00
CA GLY A 8 -3.23 -0.53 1.12
C GLY A 8 -3.85 -1.19 -0.10
N CYS A 9 -3.10 -2.05 -0.77
CA CYS A 9 -3.48 -2.64 -2.06
C CYS A 9 -4.73 -3.52 -1.98
N LEU A 10 -5.14 -3.96 -0.80
CA LEU A 10 -6.33 -4.79 -0.62
C LEU A 10 -7.55 -4.00 -0.17
N GLY A 11 -7.40 -2.70 0.06
CA GLY A 11 -8.51 -1.84 0.42
C GLY A 11 -9.40 -1.51 -0.77
N PHE A 12 -10.47 -0.78 -0.53
CA PHE A 12 -11.43 -0.44 -1.57
C PHE A 12 -10.79 0.31 -2.73
N ILE A 13 -10.09 1.39 -2.42
CA ILE A 13 -9.43 2.21 -3.45
C ILE A 13 -8.18 1.52 -3.95
N GLY A 14 -7.34 1.01 -3.05
CA GLY A 14 -6.07 0.39 -3.41
C GLY A 14 -6.24 -0.83 -4.29
N SER A 15 -7.28 -1.64 -4.07
CA SER A 15 -7.52 -2.82 -4.91
C SER A 15 -7.92 -2.43 -6.33
N GLN A 16 -8.70 -1.38 -6.50
CA GLN A 16 -9.07 -0.91 -7.83
C GLN A 16 -7.86 -0.36 -8.58
N ILE A 17 -7.01 0.40 -7.91
CA ILE A 17 -5.78 0.92 -8.53
C ILE A 17 -4.86 -0.25 -8.91
N THR A 18 -4.75 -1.25 -8.05
CA THR A 18 -3.94 -2.43 -8.33
C THR A 18 -4.42 -3.14 -9.58
N ARG A 19 -5.73 -3.37 -9.72
CA ARG A 19 -6.29 -3.98 -10.92
C ARG A 19 -5.95 -3.18 -12.17
N ASP A 20 -6.12 -1.87 -12.10
CA ASP A 20 -5.86 -1.00 -13.24
C ASP A 20 -4.38 -1.01 -13.64
N CYS A 21 -3.47 -0.96 -12.67
CA CYS A 21 -2.04 -1.03 -12.93
C CYS A 21 -1.64 -2.36 -13.57
N LEU A 22 -2.19 -3.46 -13.08
CA LEU A 22 -1.91 -4.78 -13.64
C LEU A 22 -2.43 -4.90 -15.08
N LYS A 23 -3.59 -4.33 -15.36
CA LYS A 23 -4.15 -4.31 -16.73
C LYS A 23 -3.29 -3.51 -17.68
N LEU A 24 -2.65 -2.46 -17.19
CA LEU A 24 -1.75 -1.63 -17.99
C LEU A 24 -0.38 -2.27 -18.20
N GLY A 25 -0.14 -3.43 -17.64
CA GLY A 25 1.12 -4.14 -17.78
C GLY A 25 2.20 -3.73 -16.80
N TYR A 26 1.86 -2.99 -15.76
CA TYR A 26 2.83 -2.62 -14.71
C TYR A 26 3.08 -3.80 -13.78
N LYS A 27 4.29 -3.82 -13.22
CA LYS A 27 4.59 -4.71 -12.11
C LYS A 27 4.19 -4.01 -10.83
N VAL A 28 3.41 -4.69 -9.99
CA VAL A 28 2.88 -4.11 -8.75
C VAL A 28 3.48 -4.83 -7.56
N CYS A 29 4.07 -4.09 -6.64
CA CYS A 29 4.41 -4.56 -5.31
C CYS A 29 3.37 -4.02 -4.35
N GLY A 30 2.45 -4.88 -3.93
CA GLY A 30 1.37 -4.52 -3.02
C GLY A 30 1.78 -4.71 -1.58
N ILE A 31 1.45 -3.74 -0.74
CA ILE A 31 1.73 -3.77 0.69
C ILE A 31 0.42 -3.55 1.43
N ASP A 32 0.11 -4.44 2.36
CA ASP A 32 -1.12 -4.34 3.17
C ASP A 32 -0.95 -5.15 4.44
N LYS A 33 -1.56 -4.72 5.52
CA LYS A 33 -1.52 -5.46 6.77
C LYS A 33 -2.62 -6.51 6.90
N VAL A 34 -3.58 -6.52 5.98
CA VAL A 34 -4.69 -7.48 5.90
C VAL A 34 -5.51 -7.52 7.20
N THR A 35 -6.33 -6.49 7.39
CA THR A 35 -7.14 -6.35 8.62
C THR A 35 -8.51 -7.04 8.55
N HIS A 36 -8.98 -7.40 7.35
CA HIS A 36 -10.32 -7.95 7.15
C HIS A 36 -10.26 -9.24 6.34
N VAL A 37 -11.14 -10.17 6.64
CA VAL A 37 -11.24 -11.45 5.93
C VAL A 37 -11.52 -11.23 4.44
N SER A 38 -12.35 -10.26 4.11
CA SER A 38 -12.67 -9.94 2.71
C SER A 38 -11.44 -9.54 1.89
N ASN A 39 -10.42 -8.99 2.55
CA ASN A 39 -9.18 -8.61 1.89
C ASN A 39 -8.39 -9.82 1.39
N GLU A 40 -8.50 -10.95 2.06
CA GLU A 40 -7.81 -12.17 1.65
C GLU A 40 -8.34 -12.70 0.32
N SER A 41 -9.64 -12.57 0.07
CA SER A 41 -10.23 -12.96 -1.21
C SER A 41 -9.68 -12.10 -2.36
N VAL A 42 -9.56 -10.80 -2.14
CA VAL A 42 -8.97 -9.88 -3.12
C VAL A 42 -7.50 -10.25 -3.37
N LEU A 43 -6.76 -10.55 -2.31
CA LEU A 43 -5.36 -10.97 -2.44
C LEU A 43 -5.23 -12.21 -3.31
N GLY A 44 -6.11 -13.20 -3.12
CA GLY A 44 -6.09 -14.42 -3.92
C GLY A 44 -6.21 -14.12 -5.42
N ASP A 45 -7.07 -13.18 -5.79
CA ASP A 45 -7.22 -12.77 -7.19
C ASP A 45 -5.92 -12.17 -7.75
N PHE A 46 -5.22 -11.36 -6.96
CA PHE A 46 -3.98 -10.73 -7.41
C PHE A 46 -2.81 -11.71 -7.49
N LEU A 47 -2.74 -12.65 -6.56
CA LEU A 47 -1.62 -13.61 -6.52
C LEU A 47 -1.54 -14.50 -7.76
N SER A 48 -2.62 -14.62 -8.50
CA SER A 48 -2.61 -15.36 -9.77
C SER A 48 -1.91 -14.60 -10.88
N ASN A 49 -1.65 -13.31 -10.73
CA ASN A 49 -0.98 -12.49 -11.73
C ASN A 49 0.53 -12.50 -11.48
N LYS A 50 1.31 -12.88 -12.48
CA LYS A 50 2.77 -12.99 -12.36
C LYS A 50 3.46 -11.65 -12.11
N ASN A 51 2.79 -10.54 -12.41
CA ASN A 51 3.33 -9.20 -12.21
C ASN A 51 2.99 -8.61 -10.84
N PHE A 52 2.36 -9.38 -9.97
CA PHE A 52 1.99 -8.95 -8.62
C PHE A 52 2.86 -9.63 -7.59
N ILE A 53 3.45 -8.84 -6.69
CA ILE A 53 4.20 -9.31 -5.53
C ILE A 53 3.55 -8.70 -4.30
N PHE A 54 3.38 -9.49 -3.24
CA PHE A 54 2.69 -9.04 -2.04
C PHE A 54 3.60 -9.09 -0.82
N LYS A 55 3.52 -8.05 0.01
CA LYS A 55 4.16 -8.01 1.33
C LYS A 55 3.10 -7.71 2.38
N LYS A 56 2.90 -8.64 3.30
CA LYS A 56 1.99 -8.45 4.43
C LYS A 56 2.75 -7.73 5.55
N ILE A 57 2.59 -6.40 5.59
CA ILE A 57 3.28 -5.59 6.59
C ILE A 57 2.50 -4.30 6.80
N ASP A 58 2.50 -3.80 8.03
CA ASP A 58 1.97 -2.48 8.35
C ASP A 58 2.96 -1.42 7.86
N ILE A 59 2.46 -0.36 7.21
CA ILE A 59 3.33 0.71 6.70
C ILE A 59 4.16 1.36 7.80
N CYS A 60 3.71 1.31 9.04
CA CYS A 60 4.47 1.81 10.19
C CYS A 60 5.71 0.97 10.47
N ASP A 61 5.71 -0.28 10.04
CA ASP A 61 6.79 -1.24 10.31
C ASP A 61 7.71 -1.47 9.11
N LEU A 62 7.48 -0.76 7.99
CA LEU A 62 8.36 -0.84 6.84
C LEU A 62 9.76 -0.36 7.20
N ASP A 63 10.77 -1.13 6.81
CA ASP A 63 12.17 -0.75 7.01
C ASP A 63 12.84 -0.25 5.72
N HIS A 64 12.25 -0.55 4.58
CA HIS A 64 12.73 -0.04 3.30
C HIS A 64 11.59 -0.07 2.28
N ILE A 65 11.76 0.69 1.21
CA ILE A 65 10.84 0.70 0.08
C ILE A 65 11.55 0.06 -1.11
N PRO A 66 10.95 -0.96 -1.74
CA PRO A 66 11.56 -1.59 -2.92
C PRO A 66 11.81 -0.58 -4.04
N ASP A 67 12.78 -0.85 -4.89
CA ASP A 67 13.02 -0.03 -6.06
C ASP A 67 11.77 0.00 -6.94
N CYS A 68 11.35 1.19 -7.30
CA CYS A 68 10.11 1.39 -8.05
C CYS A 68 10.14 2.71 -8.80
N ASP A 69 9.24 2.82 -9.78
CA ASP A 69 9.05 4.07 -10.50
C ASP A 69 8.05 4.98 -9.80
N PHE A 70 7.05 4.40 -9.12
CA PHE A 70 5.99 5.16 -8.46
C PHE A 70 5.60 4.51 -7.15
N ILE A 71 5.13 5.32 -6.21
CA ILE A 71 4.51 4.87 -4.98
C ILE A 71 3.13 5.50 -4.89
N ILE A 72 2.12 4.66 -4.65
CA ILE A 72 0.75 5.12 -4.41
C ILE A 72 0.37 4.66 -3.01
N ASN A 73 0.14 5.60 -2.11
CA ASN A 73 -0.19 5.29 -0.72
C ASN A 73 -1.68 5.43 -0.48
N THR A 74 -2.35 4.30 -0.31
CA THR A 74 -3.77 4.27 0.09
C THR A 74 -3.97 3.58 1.43
N ALA A 75 -2.87 3.23 2.13
CA ALA A 75 -2.95 2.56 3.42
C ALA A 75 -3.38 3.55 4.50
N ALA A 76 -4.66 3.57 4.77
CA ALA A 76 -5.25 4.44 5.78
C ALA A 76 -6.51 3.81 6.34
N GLU A 77 -6.82 4.12 7.60
CA GLU A 77 -8.09 3.74 8.18
C GLU A 77 -9.18 4.69 7.67
N THR A 78 -10.21 4.15 7.07
CA THR A 78 -11.31 4.93 6.49
C THR A 78 -12.65 4.71 7.16
N HIS A 79 -12.74 3.73 8.07
CA HIS A 79 -13.98 3.40 8.76
C HIS A 79 -14.16 4.30 9.99
N VAL A 80 -15.06 5.26 9.91
CA VAL A 80 -15.32 6.20 11.00
C VAL A 80 -15.69 5.49 12.30
N GLY A 81 -16.49 4.43 12.19
CA GLY A 81 -16.86 3.63 13.37
C GLY A 81 -15.66 3.05 14.08
N ASN A 82 -14.69 2.55 13.35
CA ASN A 82 -13.47 2.01 13.92
C ASN A 82 -12.61 3.10 14.56
N SER A 83 -12.57 4.30 13.98
CA SER A 83 -11.79 5.40 14.54
C SER A 83 -12.38 5.91 15.86
N ILE A 84 -13.68 5.79 16.06
CA ILE A 84 -14.34 6.15 17.32
C ILE A 84 -13.97 5.13 18.41
N ILE A 85 -13.91 3.85 18.06
CA ILE A 85 -13.60 2.76 19.00
C ILE A 85 -12.11 2.72 19.30
N ASP A 86 -11.28 2.89 18.27
CA ASP A 86 -9.82 2.78 18.40
C ASP A 86 -9.13 3.92 17.63
N SER A 87 -9.05 5.07 18.28
CA SER A 87 -8.39 6.24 17.70
C SER A 87 -6.88 6.05 17.53
N ASN A 88 -6.24 5.22 18.35
CA ASN A 88 -4.81 4.96 18.24
C ASN A 88 -4.47 4.26 16.94
N SER A 89 -5.26 3.26 16.54
CA SER A 89 -5.06 2.58 15.28
C SER A 89 -5.23 3.53 14.10
N PHE A 90 -6.23 4.41 14.16
CA PHE A 90 -6.49 5.41 13.14
C PHE A 90 -5.32 6.38 13.00
N ILE A 91 -4.83 6.91 14.12
CA ILE A 91 -3.69 7.84 14.12
C ILE A 91 -2.44 7.13 13.60
N LYS A 92 -2.19 5.91 14.06
CA LYS A 92 -1.02 5.15 13.64
C LYS A 92 -0.99 4.97 12.14
N SER A 93 -2.09 4.52 11.53
CA SER A 93 -2.14 4.29 10.08
C SER A 93 -2.11 5.58 9.28
N ASN A 94 -2.86 6.60 9.70
CA ASN A 94 -3.05 7.79 8.88
C ASN A 94 -1.97 8.85 9.05
N ILE A 95 -1.24 8.82 10.14
CA ILE A 95 -0.19 9.81 10.43
C ILE A 95 1.18 9.17 10.47
N LEU A 96 1.39 8.24 11.41
CA LEU A 96 2.71 7.65 11.61
C LEU A 96 3.15 6.78 10.44
N GLY A 97 2.20 6.06 9.82
CA GLY A 97 2.51 5.24 8.65
C GLY A 97 2.98 6.09 7.47
N VAL A 98 2.30 7.18 7.19
CA VAL A 98 2.70 8.10 6.12
C VAL A 98 4.04 8.73 6.41
N GLN A 99 4.26 9.13 7.67
CA GLN A 99 5.55 9.70 8.07
C GLN A 99 6.69 8.70 7.85
N ASN A 100 6.47 7.43 8.19
CA ASN A 100 7.47 6.38 7.97
C ASN A 100 7.82 6.26 6.48
N ILE A 101 6.81 6.23 5.61
CA ILE A 101 7.04 6.16 4.15
C ILE A 101 7.86 7.36 3.69
N LEU A 102 7.50 8.55 4.11
CA LEU A 102 8.22 9.77 3.72
C LEU A 102 9.67 9.74 4.18
N ASN A 103 9.92 9.26 5.40
CA ASN A 103 11.28 9.13 5.91
C ASN A 103 12.11 8.14 5.11
N LEU A 104 11.53 7.01 4.72
CA LEU A 104 12.21 6.02 3.90
C LEU A 104 12.55 6.58 2.50
N LEU A 105 11.68 7.42 1.96
CA LEU A 105 11.87 8.02 0.64
C LEU A 105 12.98 9.06 0.62
N LYS A 106 13.31 9.70 1.73
CA LYS A 106 14.40 10.66 1.80
C LYS A 106 15.75 10.05 1.41
N ASP A 107 15.92 8.76 1.65
CA ASP A 107 17.17 8.06 1.40
C ASP A 107 17.21 7.40 0.02
N LYS A 108 16.18 7.61 -0.81
CA LYS A 108 16.12 7.00 -2.13
C LYS A 108 16.59 7.97 -3.22
N PRO A 109 17.06 7.41 -4.36
CA PRO A 109 17.39 8.24 -5.51
C PRO A 109 16.21 9.11 -5.96
N SER A 110 16.52 10.27 -6.48
CA SER A 110 15.53 11.30 -6.81
C SER A 110 14.58 10.93 -7.95
N ASN A 111 14.86 9.85 -8.69
CA ASN A 111 13.98 9.42 -9.78
C ASN A 111 12.70 8.71 -9.31
N VAL A 112 12.57 8.47 -8.02
CA VAL A 112 11.35 7.87 -7.47
C VAL A 112 10.32 8.94 -7.25
N ALA A 113 9.15 8.77 -7.87
CA ALA A 113 8.03 9.67 -7.65
C ALA A 113 7.20 9.17 -6.48
N ALA A 114 7.11 9.96 -5.42
CA ALA A 114 6.32 9.65 -4.24
C ALA A 114 5.13 10.57 -4.14
N ARG A 115 3.93 10.01 -3.91
CA ARG A 115 2.69 10.79 -3.82
C ARG A 115 1.79 10.19 -2.72
N PRO A 116 2.19 10.31 -1.45
CA PRO A 116 1.30 9.89 -0.37
C PRO A 116 0.08 10.79 -0.31
N ARG A 117 -1.05 10.18 -0.08
CA ARG A 117 -2.34 10.88 -0.04
C ARG A 117 -3.10 10.48 1.22
#